data_2611c7b50b1706943b01a98ea4729c1f
#
_entry.id   2611c7b50b1706943b01a98ea4729c1f
#
_cell.length_a   1.000
_cell.length_b   1.000
_cell.length_c   1.000
_cell.angle_alpha   90.00
_cell.angle_beta   90.00
_cell.angle_gamma   90.00
#
_symmetry.space_group_name_H-M   'P 1'
#
loop_
_entity.id
_entity.type
_entity.pdbx_description
1 polymer ?
#
loop_
_entity_poly.entity_id
_entity_poly.type
_entity_poly.pdbx_seq_one_letter_code
_entity_poly.pdbx_strand_id
1 'polypeptide(L)'
;MNLKNPLSWLSLGFGSGLSPYAPGTMGSLLALLIYHLVFNNLSPSLIYSFAFLLFIICSFFIGLYIYPRTVEEENDPGSFVWDEFVGVWTACLPLSFMETSTTWLFISFLLFRLFDILKPFGIGSFDQKHGAFYVMIDDTIAGFYTAILVIFLLIIFG
;
A
#
# COMPACT_ATOMS: atom_id res chain seq x y z
N MET A 1 19.93 -1.55 5.13
CA MET A 1 19.35 -2.89 4.86
C MET A 1 20.37 -3.84 4.23
N ASN A 2 20.42 -5.11 4.64
CA ASN A 2 21.35 -6.09 4.10
C ASN A 2 20.71 -6.83 2.90
N LEU A 3 21.18 -6.56 1.68
CA LEU A 3 20.65 -7.17 0.45
C LEU A 3 20.89 -8.69 0.33
N LYS A 4 21.72 -9.28 1.20
CA LYS A 4 21.89 -10.74 1.28
C LYS A 4 20.75 -11.42 2.07
N ASN A 5 19.97 -10.66 2.82
CA ASN A 5 18.79 -11.16 3.52
C ASN A 5 17.60 -11.19 2.54
N PRO A 6 16.97 -12.35 2.29
CA PRO A 6 15.80 -12.43 1.41
C PRO A 6 14.63 -11.53 1.85
N LEU A 7 14.47 -11.32 3.15
CA LEU A 7 13.42 -10.45 3.69
C LEU A 7 13.61 -8.99 3.28
N SER A 8 14.86 -8.55 3.06
CA SER A 8 15.14 -7.19 2.60
C SER A 8 14.58 -6.91 1.20
N TRP A 9 14.44 -7.92 0.34
CA TRP A 9 13.82 -7.75 -0.97
C TRP A 9 12.32 -7.48 -0.88
N LEU A 10 11.63 -8.07 0.10
CA LEU A 10 10.24 -7.74 0.38
C LEU A 10 10.13 -6.32 0.94
N SER A 11 10.96 -5.98 1.94
CA SER A 11 11.00 -4.63 2.53
C SER A 11 11.24 -3.54 1.49
N LEU A 12 12.13 -3.82 0.53
CA LEU A 12 12.47 -2.94 -0.59
C LEU A 12 11.45 -3.00 -1.74
N GLY A 13 10.30 -3.66 -1.55
CA GLY A 13 9.31 -3.81 -2.60
C GLY A 13 9.94 -4.34 -3.89
N PHE A 14 10.67 -5.48 -3.81
CA PHE A 14 11.38 -6.11 -4.93
C PHE A 14 12.40 -5.18 -5.62
N GLY A 15 12.94 -4.20 -4.90
CA GLY A 15 13.96 -3.26 -5.37
C GLY A 15 13.43 -1.87 -5.73
N SER A 16 12.12 -1.63 -5.73
CA SER A 16 11.55 -0.30 -5.98
C SER A 16 11.98 0.74 -4.94
N GLY A 17 12.14 0.30 -3.68
CA GLY A 17 12.65 1.11 -2.57
C GLY A 17 14.14 1.51 -2.70
N LEU A 18 14.89 0.95 -3.65
CA LEU A 18 16.26 1.37 -3.96
C LEU A 18 16.30 2.61 -4.86
N SER A 19 15.16 3.12 -5.30
CA SER A 19 15.10 4.33 -6.12
C SER A 19 15.74 5.51 -5.39
N PRO A 20 16.67 6.24 -6.02
CA PRO A 20 17.26 7.43 -5.42
C PRO A 20 16.28 8.62 -5.37
N TYR A 21 15.18 8.54 -6.10
CA TYR A 21 14.13 9.56 -6.16
C TYR A 21 12.80 8.94 -5.75
N ALA A 22 12.20 9.47 -4.68
CA ALA A 22 10.86 9.10 -4.19
C ALA A 22 10.62 7.57 -4.12
N PRO A 23 11.39 6.81 -3.29
CA PRO A 23 11.27 5.36 -3.20
C PRO A 23 9.85 4.90 -2.87
N GLY A 24 9.14 5.59 -1.98
CA GLY A 24 7.75 5.30 -1.67
C GLY A 24 6.82 5.42 -2.88
N THR A 25 7.02 6.43 -3.76
CA THR A 25 6.24 6.54 -5.00
C THR A 25 6.54 5.38 -5.95
N MET A 26 7.80 4.95 -6.04
CA MET A 26 8.19 3.80 -6.86
C MET A 26 7.63 2.49 -6.29
N GLY A 27 7.61 2.35 -4.96
CA GLY A 27 6.95 1.24 -4.26
C GLY A 27 5.47 1.20 -4.57
N SER A 28 4.78 2.33 -4.41
CA SER A 28 3.35 2.47 -4.70
C SER A 28 3.00 2.16 -6.16
N LEU A 29 3.83 2.62 -7.12
CA LEU A 29 3.63 2.31 -8.56
C LEU A 29 3.81 0.82 -8.83
N LEU A 30 4.80 0.18 -8.23
CA LEU A 30 4.99 -1.27 -8.40
C LEU A 30 3.84 -2.06 -7.75
N ALA A 31 3.36 -1.64 -6.59
CA ALA A 31 2.19 -2.24 -5.94
C ALA A 31 0.94 -2.14 -6.82
N LEU A 32 0.73 -0.98 -7.47
CA LEU A 32 -0.36 -0.76 -8.42
C LEU A 32 -0.22 -1.66 -9.66
N LEU A 33 0.99 -1.79 -10.19
CA LEU A 33 1.26 -2.68 -11.33
C LEU A 33 0.97 -4.14 -10.98
N ILE A 34 1.38 -4.60 -9.80
CA ILE A 34 1.08 -5.95 -9.32
C ILE A 34 -0.44 -6.14 -9.19
N TYR A 35 -1.15 -5.16 -8.61
CA TYR A 35 -2.61 -5.21 -8.55
C TYR A 35 -3.22 -5.34 -9.95
N HIS A 36 -2.80 -4.52 -10.89
CA HIS A 36 -3.31 -4.54 -12.26
C HIS A 36 -3.08 -5.88 -12.96
N LEU A 37 -1.86 -6.42 -12.86
CA LEU A 37 -1.50 -7.66 -13.55
C LEU A 37 -2.11 -8.92 -12.93
N VAL A 38 -2.24 -8.96 -11.60
CA VAL A 38 -2.65 -10.16 -10.86
C VAL A 38 -4.11 -10.11 -10.48
N PHE A 39 -4.58 -9.00 -9.94
CA PHE A 39 -5.88 -8.91 -9.31
C PHE A 39 -6.95 -8.28 -10.20
N ASN A 40 -6.62 -7.29 -11.01
CA ASN A 40 -7.60 -6.57 -11.84
C ASN A 40 -8.20 -7.41 -12.98
N ASN A 41 -7.58 -8.55 -13.32
CA ASN A 41 -8.06 -9.46 -14.34
C ASN A 41 -9.01 -10.54 -13.82
N LEU A 42 -9.24 -10.58 -12.50
CA LEU A 42 -10.17 -11.50 -11.87
C LEU A 42 -11.58 -10.90 -11.89
N SER A 43 -12.56 -11.73 -12.23
CA SER A 43 -13.96 -11.29 -12.25
C SER A 43 -14.40 -10.88 -10.81
N PRO A 44 -15.02 -9.71 -10.66
CA PRO A 44 -15.51 -9.24 -9.38
C PRO A 44 -16.47 -10.25 -8.76
N SER A 45 -16.24 -10.58 -7.51
CA SER A 45 -17.12 -11.44 -6.71
C SER A 45 -16.85 -11.24 -5.24
N LEU A 46 -17.84 -11.54 -4.40
CA LEU A 46 -17.65 -11.45 -2.94
C LEU A 46 -16.50 -12.36 -2.46
N ILE A 47 -16.37 -13.56 -3.04
CA ILE A 47 -15.29 -14.50 -2.67
C ILE A 47 -13.93 -13.89 -3.02
N TYR A 48 -13.79 -13.33 -4.21
CA TYR A 48 -12.57 -12.65 -4.63
C TYR A 48 -12.24 -11.46 -3.71
N SER A 49 -13.22 -10.60 -3.42
CA SER A 49 -13.01 -9.42 -2.57
C SER A 49 -12.62 -9.81 -1.14
N PHE A 50 -13.23 -10.85 -0.58
CA PHE A 50 -12.82 -11.38 0.73
C PHE A 50 -11.41 -12.00 0.70
N ALA A 51 -11.07 -12.74 -0.36
CA ALA A 51 -9.72 -13.28 -0.52
C ALA A 51 -8.68 -12.16 -0.65
N PHE A 52 -9.00 -11.10 -1.39
CA PHE A 52 -8.12 -9.94 -1.52
C PHE A 52 -7.99 -9.16 -0.20
N LEU A 53 -9.08 -8.99 0.55
CA LEU A 53 -9.01 -8.42 1.90
C LEU A 53 -8.11 -9.26 2.83
N LEU A 54 -8.25 -10.57 2.82
CA LEU A 54 -7.39 -11.46 3.59
C LEU A 54 -5.92 -11.34 3.17
N PHE A 55 -5.66 -11.23 1.87
CA PHE A 55 -4.32 -10.99 1.34
C PHE A 55 -3.73 -9.67 1.88
N ILE A 56 -4.50 -8.57 1.92
CA ILE A 56 -4.08 -7.29 2.49
C ILE A 56 -3.74 -7.45 3.98
N ILE A 57 -4.61 -8.11 4.75
CA ILE A 57 -4.39 -8.36 6.18
C ILE A 57 -3.12 -9.19 6.40
N CYS A 58 -2.93 -10.27 5.65
CA CYS A 58 -1.71 -11.08 5.74
C CYS A 58 -0.46 -10.25 5.38
N SER A 59 -0.54 -9.41 4.33
CA SER A 59 0.54 -8.54 3.91
C SER A 59 0.91 -7.50 4.98
N PHE A 60 -0.08 -6.96 5.70
CA PHE A 60 0.15 -6.08 6.85
C PHE A 60 0.96 -6.81 7.95
N PHE A 61 0.56 -8.02 8.34
CA PHE A 61 1.29 -8.80 9.34
C PHE A 61 2.68 -9.23 8.86
N ILE A 62 2.85 -9.50 7.56
CA ILE A 62 4.17 -9.72 6.96
C ILE A 62 5.03 -8.47 7.15
N GLY A 63 4.51 -7.27 6.89
CA GLY A 63 5.20 -6.00 7.13
C GLY A 63 5.66 -5.84 8.57
N LEU A 64 4.78 -6.11 9.55
CA LEU A 64 5.13 -6.11 10.97
C LEU A 64 6.26 -7.09 11.31
N TYR A 65 6.30 -8.23 10.64
CA TYR A 65 7.32 -9.26 10.87
C TYR A 65 8.67 -8.91 10.23
N ILE A 66 8.67 -8.36 9.01
CA ILE A 66 9.91 -8.09 8.27
C ILE A 66 10.58 -6.79 8.70
N TYR A 67 9.82 -5.76 9.07
CA TYR A 67 10.37 -4.45 9.45
C TYR A 67 11.51 -4.54 10.46
N PRO A 68 11.32 -5.10 11.69
CA PRO A 68 12.38 -5.17 12.70
C PRO A 68 13.55 -6.09 12.34
N ARG A 69 13.42 -6.87 11.25
CA ARG A 69 14.46 -7.80 10.77
C ARG A 69 15.29 -7.25 9.62
N THR A 70 14.86 -6.13 9.06
CA THR A 70 15.47 -5.55 7.86
C THR A 70 15.85 -4.09 8.03
N VAL A 71 15.17 -3.37 8.91
CA VAL A 71 15.43 -1.97 9.27
C VAL A 71 16.25 -1.94 10.55
N GLU A 72 17.37 -1.24 10.54
CA GLU A 72 18.19 -0.99 11.71
C GLU A 72 17.63 0.21 12.48
N GLU A 73 17.58 0.15 13.82
CA GLU A 73 16.78 1.02 14.70
C GLU A 73 17.01 2.55 14.55
N GLU A 74 18.11 2.99 13.94
CA GLU A 74 18.48 4.41 13.89
C GLU A 74 18.02 5.15 12.61
N ASN A 75 17.53 4.45 11.60
CA ASN A 75 17.07 5.08 10.38
C ASN A 75 15.83 4.37 9.89
N ASP A 76 14.70 5.05 9.92
CA ASP A 76 13.62 4.72 9.01
C ASP A 76 14.14 5.00 7.59
N PRO A 77 14.67 3.99 6.89
CA PRO A 77 15.14 4.24 5.56
C PRO A 77 13.88 4.40 4.72
N GLY A 78 13.65 5.54 4.13
CA GLY A 78 12.61 5.70 3.12
C GLY A 78 12.69 4.68 1.98
N SER A 79 13.52 3.66 2.12
CA SER A 79 13.66 2.48 1.28
C SER A 79 12.81 1.29 1.74
N PHE A 80 12.26 1.32 2.96
CA PHE A 80 11.19 0.39 3.33
C PHE A 80 9.92 0.86 2.65
N VAL A 81 9.38 0.08 1.73
CA VAL A 81 8.23 0.44 0.88
C VAL A 81 7.14 -0.63 0.88
N TRP A 82 7.21 -1.60 1.81
CA TRP A 82 6.19 -2.62 1.94
C TRP A 82 4.87 -2.09 2.53
N ASP A 83 4.95 -1.04 3.33
CA ASP A 83 3.81 -0.28 3.84
C ASP A 83 3.02 0.39 2.72
N GLU A 84 3.70 1.03 1.75
CA GLU A 84 3.05 1.59 0.58
C GLU A 84 2.36 0.52 -0.29
N PHE A 85 2.92 -0.69 -0.34
CA PHE A 85 2.25 -1.80 -1.02
C PHE A 85 0.90 -2.11 -0.37
N VAL A 86 0.89 -2.25 0.96
CA VAL A 86 -0.34 -2.52 1.72
C VAL A 86 -1.32 -1.36 1.59
N GLY A 87 -0.83 -0.11 1.66
CA GLY A 87 -1.62 1.09 1.49
C GLY A 87 -2.32 1.16 0.12
N VAL A 88 -1.57 0.96 -0.98
CA VAL A 88 -2.12 0.93 -2.35
C VAL A 88 -3.14 -0.20 -2.51
N TRP A 89 -2.85 -1.41 -2.03
CA TRP A 89 -3.79 -2.52 -2.12
C TRP A 89 -5.06 -2.27 -1.32
N THR A 90 -4.95 -1.61 -0.15
CA THR A 90 -6.11 -1.16 0.63
C THR A 90 -6.94 -0.13 -0.14
N ALA A 91 -6.28 0.83 -0.80
CA ALA A 91 -6.93 1.83 -1.65
C ALA A 91 -7.67 1.21 -2.85
N CYS A 92 -7.14 0.10 -3.40
CA CYS A 92 -7.74 -0.61 -4.53
C CYS A 92 -8.82 -1.63 -4.12
N LEU A 93 -9.03 -1.89 -2.82
CA LEU A 93 -10.02 -2.87 -2.36
C LEU A 93 -11.45 -2.65 -2.91
N PRO A 94 -11.99 -1.42 -3.02
CA PRO A 94 -13.30 -1.21 -3.62
C PRO A 94 -13.44 -1.72 -5.04
N LEU A 95 -12.35 -1.66 -5.82
CA LEU A 95 -12.34 -2.08 -7.23
C LEU A 95 -12.50 -3.60 -7.40
N SER A 96 -12.31 -4.38 -6.34
CA SER A 96 -12.52 -5.84 -6.37
C SER A 96 -14.00 -6.25 -6.34
N PHE A 97 -14.91 -5.33 -5.99
CA PHE A 97 -16.33 -5.62 -5.85
C PHE A 97 -17.12 -5.40 -7.13
N MET A 98 -16.59 -4.67 -8.10
CA MET A 98 -17.30 -4.30 -9.33
C MET A 98 -16.35 -4.19 -10.51
N GLU A 99 -16.87 -4.38 -11.72
CA GLU A 99 -16.11 -4.12 -12.94
C GLU A 99 -15.83 -2.62 -13.06
N THR A 100 -14.56 -2.27 -13.11
CA THR A 100 -14.13 -0.88 -13.22
C THR A 100 -13.10 -0.71 -14.32
N SER A 101 -13.05 0.48 -14.91
CA SER A 101 -12.03 0.82 -15.89
C SER A 101 -10.66 0.99 -15.23
N THR A 102 -9.60 0.80 -15.99
CA THR A 102 -8.22 1.07 -15.55
C THR A 102 -8.01 2.50 -15.02
N THR A 103 -8.85 3.45 -15.45
CA THR A 103 -8.84 4.83 -14.94
C THR A 103 -9.02 4.88 -13.42
N TRP A 104 -9.87 4.01 -12.85
CA TRP A 104 -10.08 3.97 -11.41
C TRP A 104 -8.87 3.49 -10.62
N LEU A 105 -7.99 2.68 -11.22
CA LEU A 105 -6.71 2.33 -10.62
C LEU A 105 -5.81 3.56 -10.47
N PHE A 106 -5.71 4.38 -11.50
CA PHE A 106 -4.93 5.62 -11.43
C PHE A 106 -5.53 6.63 -10.46
N ILE A 107 -6.86 6.74 -10.40
CA ILE A 107 -7.54 7.60 -9.42
C ILE A 107 -7.21 7.12 -8.00
N SER A 108 -7.34 5.82 -7.72
CA SER A 108 -7.01 5.24 -6.41
C SER A 108 -5.55 5.49 -6.02
N PHE A 109 -4.62 5.32 -6.97
CA PHE A 109 -3.21 5.60 -6.75
C PHE A 109 -2.94 7.07 -6.42
N LEU A 110 -3.48 8.00 -7.21
CA LEU A 110 -3.28 9.44 -7.00
C LEU A 110 -3.85 9.90 -5.65
N LEU A 111 -5.04 9.42 -5.29
CA LEU A 111 -5.68 9.73 -4.02
C LEU A 111 -4.89 9.13 -2.85
N PHE A 112 -4.41 7.89 -2.98
CA PHE A 112 -3.56 7.27 -1.98
C PHE A 112 -2.30 8.12 -1.74
N ARG A 113 -1.57 8.47 -2.81
CA ARG A 113 -0.36 9.31 -2.69
C ARG A 113 -0.66 10.68 -2.10
N LEU A 114 -1.83 11.26 -2.41
CA LEU A 114 -2.26 12.52 -1.82
C LEU A 114 -2.44 12.39 -0.30
N PHE A 115 -3.16 11.37 0.17
CA PHE A 115 -3.39 11.16 1.60
C PHE A 115 -2.12 10.75 2.35
N ASP A 116 -1.28 9.92 1.75
CA ASP A 116 -0.01 9.51 2.32
C ASP A 116 0.98 10.70 2.47
N ILE A 117 1.10 11.56 1.48
CA ILE A 117 2.00 12.72 1.54
C ILE A 117 1.45 13.82 2.47
N LEU A 118 0.16 14.12 2.39
CA LEU A 118 -0.45 15.19 3.19
C LEU A 118 -0.76 14.77 4.62
N LYS A 119 -0.89 13.46 4.86
CA LYS A 119 -1.19 12.84 6.17
C LYS A 119 -2.33 13.56 6.94
N PRO A 120 -3.49 13.81 6.30
CA PRO A 120 -4.60 14.52 6.93
C PRO A 120 -5.27 13.69 8.03
N PHE A 121 -6.15 14.32 8.80
CA PHE A 121 -7.07 13.65 9.74
C PHE A 121 -6.39 12.73 10.76
N GLY A 122 -5.21 13.12 11.26
CA GLY A 122 -4.51 12.42 12.33
C GLY A 122 -3.52 11.35 11.88
N ILE A 123 -3.38 11.05 10.59
CA ILE A 123 -2.35 10.14 10.07
C ILE A 123 -0.96 10.60 10.54
N GLY A 124 -0.65 11.89 10.44
CA GLY A 124 0.62 12.45 10.86
C GLY A 124 0.98 12.22 12.34
N SER A 125 0.01 11.88 13.19
CA SER A 125 0.30 11.51 14.58
C SER A 125 0.87 10.08 14.72
N PHE A 126 0.64 9.21 13.75
CA PHE A 126 1.24 7.88 13.68
C PHE A 126 2.64 7.95 13.08
N ASP A 127 2.84 8.73 12.04
CA ASP A 127 4.12 8.98 11.38
C ASP A 127 5.21 9.51 12.32
N GLN A 128 4.83 10.28 13.34
CA GLN A 128 5.77 10.78 14.37
C GLN A 128 6.23 9.72 15.37
N LYS A 129 5.67 8.50 15.32
CA LYS A 129 6.00 7.42 16.24
C LYS A 129 6.91 6.40 15.55
N HIS A 130 7.79 5.78 16.32
CA HIS A 130 8.73 4.79 15.82
C HIS A 130 8.21 3.36 16.01
N GLY A 131 8.60 2.48 15.09
CA GLY A 131 8.34 1.05 15.15
C GLY A 131 7.43 0.52 14.05
N ALA A 132 7.54 -0.77 13.78
CA ALA A 132 6.89 -1.47 12.68
C ALA A 132 5.38 -1.19 12.56
N PHE A 133 4.68 -1.15 13.70
CA PHE A 133 3.24 -0.93 13.70
C PHE A 133 2.87 0.46 13.16
N TYR A 134 3.62 1.48 13.56
CA TYR A 134 3.30 2.86 13.17
C TYR A 134 3.62 3.12 11.71
N VAL A 135 4.71 2.57 11.20
CA VAL A 135 5.07 2.63 9.77
C VAL A 135 4.03 1.91 8.92
N MET A 136 3.58 0.72 9.33
CA MET A 136 2.57 -0.03 8.57
C MET A 136 1.18 0.57 8.64
N ILE A 137 0.80 1.20 9.77
CA ILE A 137 -0.58 1.65 9.99
C ILE A 137 -0.88 2.99 9.33
N ASP A 138 0.09 3.92 9.22
CA ASP A 138 -0.16 5.23 8.62
C ASP A 138 -0.52 5.11 7.14
N ASP A 139 0.20 4.32 6.36
CA ASP A 139 -0.12 4.05 4.96
C ASP A 139 -1.41 3.23 4.80
N THR A 140 -1.64 2.28 5.72
CA THR A 140 -2.91 1.52 5.71
C THR A 140 -4.10 2.45 5.94
N ILE A 141 -3.99 3.44 6.84
CA ILE A 141 -5.05 4.44 7.07
C ILE A 141 -5.21 5.35 5.85
N ALA A 142 -4.11 5.79 5.22
CA ALA A 142 -4.16 6.57 3.98
C ALA A 142 -4.89 5.78 2.87
N GLY A 143 -4.59 4.47 2.74
CA GLY A 143 -5.28 3.56 1.85
C GLY A 143 -6.77 3.42 2.17
N PHE A 144 -7.13 3.33 3.46
CA PHE A 144 -8.52 3.25 3.90
C PHE A 144 -9.31 4.53 3.60
N TYR A 145 -8.74 5.72 3.82
CA TYR A 145 -9.38 6.98 3.43
C TYR A 145 -9.56 7.08 1.93
N THR A 146 -8.57 6.62 1.17
CA THR A 146 -8.67 6.51 -0.28
C THR A 146 -9.81 5.59 -0.69
N ALA A 147 -9.91 4.40 -0.09
CA ALA A 147 -10.96 3.44 -0.39
C ALA A 147 -12.37 4.03 -0.16
N ILE A 148 -12.59 4.74 0.96
CA ILE A 148 -13.85 5.43 1.24
C ILE A 148 -14.17 6.47 0.15
N LEU A 149 -13.18 7.28 -0.22
CA LEU A 149 -13.38 8.31 -1.24
C LEU A 149 -13.63 7.70 -2.63
N VAL A 150 -12.93 6.62 -2.98
CA VAL A 150 -13.13 5.88 -4.23
C VAL A 150 -14.54 5.30 -4.29
N ILE A 151 -15.05 4.69 -3.20
CA ILE A 151 -16.45 4.21 -3.13
C ILE A 151 -17.42 5.36 -3.40
N PHE A 152 -17.22 6.50 -2.75
CA PHE A 152 -18.08 7.67 -2.94
C PHE A 152 -18.07 8.17 -4.39
N LEU A 153 -16.89 8.25 -5.01
CA LEU A 153 -16.75 8.67 -6.41
C LEU A 153 -17.35 7.64 -7.37
N LEU A 154 -17.23 6.33 -7.10
CA LEU A 154 -17.84 5.27 -7.90
C LEU A 154 -19.38 5.33 -7.86
N ILE A 155 -19.98 5.69 -6.73
CA ILE A 155 -21.43 5.86 -6.63
C ILE A 155 -21.93 7.05 -7.47
N ILE A 156 -21.11 8.10 -7.63
CA ILE A 156 -21.51 9.32 -8.35
C ILE A 156 -21.21 9.23 -9.85
N PHE A 157 -20.08 8.65 -10.22
CA PHE A 157 -19.50 8.72 -11.57
C PHE A 157 -19.23 7.36 -12.20
N GLY A 158 -19.43 6.26 -11.48
CA GLY A 158 -19.13 4.88 -11.92
C GLY A 158 -20.23 4.22 -12.73
#